data_011745e81b6619e87fbaebf8a243b74e
#
_entry.id   011745e81b6619e87fbaebf8a243b74e
#
_cell.length_a   1.000
_cell.length_b   1.000
_cell.length_c   1.000
_cell.angle_alpha   90.00
_cell.angle_beta   90.00
_cell.angle_gamma   90.00
#
_symmetry.space_group_name_H-M   'P 1'
#
loop_
_entity.id
_entity.type
_entity.pdbx_description
1 polymer ?
#
loop_
_entity_poly.entity_id
_entity_poly.type
_entity_poly.pdbx_seq_one_letter_code
_entity_poly.pdbx_strand_id
1 'polypeptide(L)'
;MGASQTVLPFKLGATDESLTAHCGLALFGEYLRAIDVGGLIDHELPGPGSAAGYDPSAYVLPLVFMLAGGGRTLEDLRVLRNDTGLRSLLQLDDMPSSDATGDWLRRMGATASDGLKALQRVNRGVFRRLLRRDERTGYTLDIDATQIVAEKREAHYTYKGEKGYMPMVGHIAELGLVAGHEFREGNTAPAARNLEFMQACERKMPKEKRIAAVRADSAAYQAGIFNWCEETGKVFAIGADQDAAVKAVIAAIPESDWKTFRDGEIAETVHCMNKTNRAFRLIVMRRPRDQDLFEEQSPWRYHAVASNRDNEDATATMQWYSKRGDASENRIKELKIGFGMDTMPCGTFPANAVFFSIGALTYNLYLGFRSGALGSGWERSQVQTVRWRLFQTAGKVVRHGRQVFLKISAAMLDIFTAIRERCARIMREGGVVPETS
;
A
#
# COMPACT_ATOMS: atom_id res chain seq x y z
N MET A 1 5.97 -39.58 -27.64
CA MET A 1 6.59 -39.04 -28.87
C MET A 1 7.15 -37.68 -28.54
N GLY A 2 8.49 -37.52 -28.60
CA GLY A 2 9.09 -36.21 -28.34
C GLY A 2 8.73 -35.23 -29.46
N ALA A 3 8.23 -34.08 -29.14
CA ALA A 3 8.00 -33.02 -30.10
C ALA A 3 9.31 -32.70 -30.82
N SER A 4 9.25 -32.59 -32.15
CA SER A 4 10.39 -32.18 -32.95
C SER A 4 10.80 -30.77 -32.55
N GLN A 5 12.05 -30.63 -32.11
CA GLN A 5 12.60 -29.32 -31.78
C GLN A 5 12.82 -28.50 -33.03
N THR A 6 12.47 -27.22 -32.99
CA THR A 6 12.49 -26.36 -34.18
C THR A 6 13.49 -25.19 -34.10
N VAL A 7 13.75 -24.63 -32.92
CA VAL A 7 14.57 -23.41 -32.77
C VAL A 7 15.67 -23.56 -31.71
N LEU A 8 15.36 -24.00 -30.51
CA LEU A 8 16.35 -24.20 -29.44
C LEU A 8 16.68 -25.69 -29.22
N PRO A 9 17.91 -26.04 -28.80
CA PRO A 9 18.39 -27.41 -28.73
C PRO A 9 17.91 -28.18 -27.48
N PHE A 10 16.58 -28.26 -27.25
CA PHE A 10 15.99 -29.06 -26.18
C PHE A 10 14.83 -29.91 -26.68
N LYS A 11 14.54 -30.99 -25.98
CA LYS A 11 13.39 -31.84 -26.22
C LYS A 11 12.37 -31.70 -25.08
N LEU A 12 11.09 -31.78 -25.39
CA LEU A 12 10.01 -31.78 -24.43
C LEU A 12 9.74 -33.19 -23.92
N GLY A 13 9.55 -33.33 -22.61
CA GLY A 13 9.10 -34.54 -21.94
C GLY A 13 8.15 -34.22 -20.80
N ALA A 14 7.20 -35.12 -20.55
CA ALA A 14 6.30 -35.00 -19.37
C ALA A 14 6.99 -35.62 -18.15
N THR A 15 6.57 -35.18 -16.96
CA THR A 15 6.95 -35.78 -15.68
C THR A 15 5.74 -35.82 -14.74
N ASP A 16 5.65 -36.87 -13.95
CA ASP A 16 4.65 -37.02 -12.87
C ASP A 16 5.12 -36.44 -11.53
N GLU A 17 6.30 -35.81 -11.52
CA GLU A 17 6.86 -35.19 -10.33
C GLU A 17 6.10 -33.93 -9.94
N SER A 18 5.87 -33.74 -8.65
CA SER A 18 5.25 -32.51 -8.14
C SER A 18 6.27 -31.36 -8.18
N LEU A 19 6.22 -30.59 -9.25
CA LEU A 19 7.06 -29.42 -9.46
C LEU A 19 6.27 -28.15 -9.19
N THR A 20 6.95 -27.12 -8.69
CA THR A 20 6.42 -25.76 -8.62
C THR A 20 7.48 -24.76 -9.05
N ALA A 21 7.05 -23.72 -9.75
CA ALA A 21 7.90 -22.58 -10.11
C ALA A 21 7.92 -21.47 -9.04
N HIS A 22 7.21 -21.65 -7.93
CA HIS A 22 6.94 -20.60 -6.96
C HIS A 22 7.30 -21.00 -5.51
N CYS A 23 8.37 -21.77 -5.33
CA CYS A 23 8.78 -22.24 -4.00
C CYS A 23 8.99 -21.12 -2.98
N GLY A 24 9.46 -19.97 -3.40
CA GLY A 24 9.71 -18.84 -2.52
C GLY A 24 8.43 -18.24 -1.92
N LEU A 25 7.25 -18.43 -2.53
CA LEU A 25 5.97 -18.07 -1.90
C LEU A 25 5.70 -18.89 -0.63
N ALA A 26 6.26 -20.11 -0.53
CA ALA A 26 6.14 -20.87 0.70
C ALA A 26 6.84 -20.19 1.88
N LEU A 27 7.95 -19.47 1.66
CA LEU A 27 8.61 -18.67 2.69
C LEU A 27 7.74 -17.49 3.16
N PHE A 28 7.04 -16.84 2.22
CA PHE A 28 6.06 -15.83 2.58
C PHE A 28 4.90 -16.45 3.37
N GLY A 29 4.42 -17.62 2.97
CA GLY A 29 3.41 -18.38 3.72
C GLY A 29 3.88 -18.74 5.14
N GLU A 30 5.13 -19.16 5.31
CA GLU A 30 5.72 -19.44 6.62
C GLU A 30 5.78 -18.17 7.51
N TYR A 31 6.09 -17.01 6.92
CA TYR A 31 6.01 -15.73 7.62
C TYR A 31 4.59 -15.39 8.05
N LEU A 32 3.59 -15.53 7.14
CA LEU A 32 2.18 -15.26 7.47
C LEU A 32 1.69 -16.16 8.61
N ARG A 33 2.14 -17.42 8.62
CA ARG A 33 1.83 -18.36 9.70
C ARG A 33 2.54 -17.98 11.01
N ALA A 34 3.80 -17.55 10.94
CA ALA A 34 4.57 -17.11 12.10
C ALA A 34 3.96 -15.91 12.82
N ILE A 35 3.23 -15.05 12.11
CA ILE A 35 2.51 -13.92 12.70
C ILE A 35 1.01 -14.20 12.90
N ASP A 36 0.55 -15.41 12.62
CA ASP A 36 -0.84 -15.88 12.77
C ASP A 36 -1.90 -14.98 12.09
N VAL A 37 -1.63 -14.63 10.82
CA VAL A 37 -2.60 -13.83 10.05
C VAL A 37 -3.89 -14.59 9.78
N GLY A 38 -3.82 -15.91 9.57
CA GLY A 38 -5.00 -16.75 9.35
C GLY A 38 -5.95 -16.71 10.53
N GLY A 39 -5.44 -16.94 11.76
CA GLY A 39 -6.23 -16.87 12.99
C GLY A 39 -6.85 -15.48 13.21
N LEU A 40 -6.11 -14.41 12.93
CA LEU A 40 -6.64 -13.06 13.00
C LEU A 40 -7.80 -12.84 12.00
N ILE A 41 -7.66 -13.33 10.77
CA ILE A 41 -8.71 -13.22 9.73
C ILE A 41 -9.97 -13.96 10.17
N ASP A 42 -9.84 -15.20 10.62
CA ASP A 42 -10.98 -16.05 11.04
C ASP A 42 -11.66 -15.54 12.30
N HIS A 43 -10.90 -14.89 13.19
CA HIS A 43 -11.46 -14.23 14.38
C HIS A 43 -12.28 -12.97 14.04
N GLU A 44 -11.78 -12.14 13.12
CA GLU A 44 -12.37 -10.84 12.85
C GLU A 44 -13.51 -10.87 11.80
N LEU A 45 -13.38 -11.69 10.75
CA LEU A 45 -14.35 -11.71 9.68
C LEU A 45 -15.58 -12.60 10.00
N PRO A 46 -16.75 -12.27 9.43
CA PRO A 46 -17.92 -13.13 9.58
C PRO A 46 -17.64 -14.54 9.07
N GLY A 47 -17.90 -15.52 9.92
CA GLY A 47 -17.75 -16.93 9.59
C GLY A 47 -18.70 -17.41 8.48
N PRO A 48 -18.55 -18.67 8.02
CA PRO A 48 -19.43 -19.25 7.05
C PRO A 48 -20.86 -19.39 7.62
N GLY A 49 -21.87 -19.21 6.78
CA GLY A 49 -23.27 -19.36 7.17
C GLY A 49 -23.71 -20.83 7.41
N SER A 50 -22.82 -21.80 7.20
CA SER A 50 -23.06 -23.24 7.39
C SER A 50 -21.76 -23.95 7.80
N ALA A 51 -21.89 -25.11 8.43
CA ALA A 51 -20.75 -25.95 8.82
C ALA A 51 -19.93 -26.50 7.63
N ALA A 52 -20.48 -26.47 6.42
CA ALA A 52 -19.78 -26.88 5.19
C ALA A 52 -19.11 -25.72 4.43
N GLY A 53 -19.20 -24.51 4.96
CA GLY A 53 -18.59 -23.33 4.33
C GLY A 53 -17.11 -23.19 4.69
N TYR A 54 -16.35 -22.56 3.81
CA TYR A 54 -14.97 -22.22 4.06
C TYR A 54 -14.84 -21.11 5.10
N ASP A 55 -13.83 -21.20 5.97
CA ASP A 55 -13.44 -20.11 6.84
C ASP A 55 -12.94 -18.88 6.03
N PRO A 56 -13.06 -17.67 6.55
CA PRO A 56 -12.63 -16.45 5.85
C PRO A 56 -11.19 -16.50 5.37
N SER A 57 -10.28 -17.10 6.14
CA SER A 57 -8.87 -17.24 5.76
C SER A 57 -8.68 -18.06 4.49
N ALA A 58 -9.56 -19.04 4.21
CA ALA A 58 -9.52 -19.83 2.99
C ALA A 58 -9.81 -19.00 1.72
N TYR A 59 -10.45 -17.83 1.85
CA TYR A 59 -10.64 -16.88 0.76
C TYR A 59 -9.52 -15.83 0.72
N VAL A 60 -9.16 -15.27 1.88
CA VAL A 60 -8.23 -14.13 1.97
C VAL A 60 -6.79 -14.56 1.69
N LEU A 61 -6.32 -15.67 2.28
CA LEU A 61 -4.91 -16.10 2.09
C LEU A 61 -4.57 -16.45 0.64
N PRO A 62 -5.40 -17.20 -0.13
CA PRO A 62 -5.14 -17.39 -1.54
C PRO A 62 -5.07 -16.08 -2.34
N LEU A 63 -5.92 -15.09 -2.04
CA LEU A 63 -5.84 -13.77 -2.66
C LEU A 63 -4.53 -13.05 -2.29
N VAL A 64 -4.10 -13.13 -1.03
CA VAL A 64 -2.80 -12.60 -0.58
C VAL A 64 -1.64 -13.26 -1.32
N PHE A 65 -1.63 -14.59 -1.47
CA PHE A 65 -0.58 -15.30 -2.21
C PHE A 65 -0.63 -14.99 -3.71
N MET A 66 -1.80 -14.93 -4.29
CA MET A 66 -1.99 -14.55 -5.70
C MET A 66 -1.42 -13.15 -5.96
N LEU A 67 -1.82 -12.16 -5.16
CA LEU A 67 -1.34 -10.78 -5.31
C LEU A 67 0.17 -10.67 -5.04
N ALA A 68 0.69 -11.33 -4.01
CA ALA A 68 2.13 -11.38 -3.74
C ALA A 68 2.90 -12.07 -4.87
N GLY A 69 2.35 -13.11 -5.46
CA GLY A 69 2.91 -13.85 -6.60
C GLY A 69 2.87 -13.11 -7.94
N GLY A 70 2.02 -12.07 -8.06
CA GLY A 70 1.91 -11.24 -9.26
C GLY A 70 0.61 -11.39 -10.05
N GLY A 71 -0.35 -12.18 -9.55
CA GLY A 71 -1.71 -12.23 -10.07
C GLY A 71 -2.46 -10.91 -9.83
N ARG A 72 -3.46 -10.63 -10.66
CA ARG A 72 -4.21 -9.37 -10.66
C ARG A 72 -5.72 -9.57 -10.73
N THR A 73 -6.15 -10.70 -11.24
CA THR A 73 -7.55 -11.04 -11.48
C THR A 73 -7.96 -12.28 -10.68
N LEU A 74 -9.24 -12.48 -10.44
CA LEU A 74 -9.71 -13.68 -9.74
C LEU A 74 -9.39 -14.98 -10.50
N GLU A 75 -9.28 -14.91 -11.83
CA GLU A 75 -8.90 -16.06 -12.65
C GLU A 75 -7.45 -16.53 -12.36
N ASP A 76 -6.58 -15.63 -11.90
CA ASP A 76 -5.20 -15.97 -11.55
C ASP A 76 -5.11 -16.88 -10.32
N LEU A 77 -6.19 -16.99 -9.52
CA LEU A 77 -6.31 -18.01 -8.48
C LEU A 77 -6.21 -19.44 -9.02
N ARG A 78 -6.53 -19.66 -10.30
CA ARG A 78 -6.40 -20.97 -10.95
C ARG A 78 -4.92 -21.41 -11.04
N VAL A 79 -3.99 -20.46 -11.18
CA VAL A 79 -2.55 -20.78 -11.19
C VAL A 79 -2.14 -21.39 -9.85
N LEU A 80 -2.55 -20.74 -8.75
CA LEU A 80 -2.30 -21.24 -7.39
C LEU A 80 -3.03 -22.58 -7.15
N ARG A 81 -4.30 -22.69 -7.58
CA ARG A 81 -5.12 -23.88 -7.40
C ARG A 81 -4.56 -25.10 -8.14
N ASN A 82 -3.97 -24.90 -9.31
CA ASN A 82 -3.41 -25.98 -10.14
C ASN A 82 -1.99 -26.37 -9.73
N ASP A 83 -1.27 -25.52 -8.99
CA ASP A 83 0.07 -25.83 -8.47
C ASP A 83 -0.05 -26.67 -7.19
N THR A 84 -0.16 -27.98 -7.36
CA THR A 84 -0.30 -28.95 -6.26
C THR A 84 0.91 -28.97 -5.33
N GLY A 85 2.11 -28.71 -5.88
CA GLY A 85 3.34 -28.61 -5.10
C GLY A 85 3.32 -27.43 -4.16
N LEU A 86 3.02 -26.23 -4.67
CA LEU A 86 2.91 -25.02 -3.87
C LEU A 86 1.77 -25.11 -2.83
N ARG A 87 0.61 -25.61 -3.23
CA ARG A 87 -0.51 -25.82 -2.30
C ARG A 87 -0.13 -26.71 -1.12
N SER A 88 0.61 -27.81 -1.40
CA SER A 88 1.10 -28.69 -0.34
C SER A 88 2.05 -27.98 0.62
N LEU A 89 2.94 -27.12 0.11
CA LEU A 89 3.86 -26.34 0.95
C LEU A 89 3.11 -25.27 1.80
N LEU A 90 2.10 -24.63 1.22
CA LEU A 90 1.29 -23.62 1.87
C LEU A 90 0.19 -24.18 2.78
N GLN A 91 -0.02 -25.51 2.76
CA GLN A 91 -1.13 -26.20 3.45
C GLN A 91 -2.51 -25.66 3.02
N LEU A 92 -2.68 -25.42 1.72
CA LEU A 92 -3.93 -25.01 1.08
C LEU A 92 -4.58 -26.23 0.41
N ASP A 93 -4.92 -27.25 1.19
CA ASP A 93 -5.41 -28.53 0.64
C ASP A 93 -6.75 -28.34 -0.08
N ASP A 94 -7.61 -27.48 0.43
CA ASP A 94 -8.85 -27.07 -0.21
C ASP A 94 -8.93 -25.55 -0.29
N MET A 95 -9.30 -25.03 -1.46
CA MET A 95 -9.45 -23.60 -1.68
C MET A 95 -10.62 -23.30 -2.62
N PRO A 96 -11.36 -22.22 -2.35
CA PRO A 96 -12.51 -21.82 -3.18
C PRO A 96 -12.11 -21.59 -4.65
N SER A 97 -13.08 -21.77 -5.55
CA SER A 97 -12.90 -21.37 -6.95
C SER A 97 -12.86 -19.85 -7.11
N SER A 98 -12.45 -19.37 -8.29
CA SER A 98 -12.50 -17.94 -8.63
C SER A 98 -13.94 -17.39 -8.52
N ASP A 99 -14.94 -18.15 -8.95
CA ASP A 99 -16.35 -17.77 -8.87
C ASP A 99 -16.82 -17.68 -7.41
N ALA A 100 -16.54 -18.72 -6.60
CA ALA A 100 -16.87 -18.74 -5.18
C ALA A 100 -16.19 -17.59 -4.42
N THR A 101 -14.95 -17.25 -4.81
CA THR A 101 -14.22 -16.10 -4.25
C THR A 101 -14.89 -14.78 -4.66
N GLY A 102 -15.33 -14.66 -5.91
CA GLY A 102 -16.10 -13.50 -6.37
C GLY A 102 -17.42 -13.31 -5.62
N ASP A 103 -18.16 -14.41 -5.36
CA ASP A 103 -19.38 -14.40 -4.56
C ASP A 103 -19.09 -14.00 -3.11
N TRP A 104 -18.01 -14.51 -2.53
CA TRP A 104 -17.58 -14.14 -1.19
C TRP A 104 -17.24 -12.65 -1.09
N LEU A 105 -16.50 -12.08 -2.06
CA LEU A 105 -16.19 -10.65 -2.11
C LEU A 105 -17.46 -9.80 -2.17
N ARG A 106 -18.46 -10.19 -2.96
CA ARG A 106 -19.77 -9.51 -3.03
C ARG A 106 -20.50 -9.57 -1.70
N ARG A 107 -20.51 -10.74 -1.04
CA ARG A 107 -21.12 -10.93 0.27
C ARG A 107 -20.45 -10.11 1.35
N MET A 108 -19.11 -10.07 1.39
CA MET A 108 -18.35 -9.27 2.38
C MET A 108 -18.49 -7.77 2.15
N GLY A 109 -18.68 -7.32 0.91
CA GLY A 109 -18.90 -5.92 0.57
C GLY A 109 -20.36 -5.46 0.75
N ALA A 110 -21.32 -6.36 0.92
CA ALA A 110 -22.72 -5.98 1.05
C ALA A 110 -22.96 -5.04 2.25
N THR A 111 -23.87 -4.07 2.09
CA THR A 111 -24.15 -3.04 3.11
C THR A 111 -24.57 -3.63 4.47
N ALA A 112 -25.28 -4.75 4.44
CA ALA A 112 -25.70 -5.49 5.64
C ALA A 112 -24.59 -6.34 6.27
N SER A 113 -23.43 -6.48 5.61
CA SER A 113 -22.30 -7.27 6.10
C SER A 113 -21.33 -6.41 6.91
N ASP A 114 -20.76 -6.98 7.97
CA ASP A 114 -19.62 -6.39 8.68
C ASP A 114 -18.26 -6.68 7.99
N GLY A 115 -18.26 -7.38 6.86
CA GLY A 115 -17.05 -7.91 6.23
C GLY A 115 -15.98 -6.87 5.93
N LEU A 116 -16.35 -5.72 5.33
CA LEU A 116 -15.38 -4.66 5.04
C LEU A 116 -14.81 -4.02 6.33
N LYS A 117 -15.65 -3.79 7.34
CA LYS A 117 -15.20 -3.26 8.65
C LYS A 117 -14.30 -4.26 9.36
N ALA A 118 -14.67 -5.54 9.33
CA ALA A 118 -13.86 -6.62 9.87
C ALA A 118 -12.47 -6.69 9.21
N LEU A 119 -12.41 -6.60 7.88
CA LEU A 119 -11.15 -6.56 7.15
C LEU A 119 -10.31 -5.32 7.48
N GLN A 120 -10.96 -4.18 7.78
CA GLN A 120 -10.25 -3.00 8.30
C GLN A 120 -9.66 -3.24 9.70
N ARG A 121 -10.32 -4.06 10.56
CA ARG A 121 -9.76 -4.48 11.87
C ARG A 121 -8.55 -5.39 11.65
N VAL A 122 -8.60 -6.35 10.73
CA VAL A 122 -7.43 -7.17 10.33
C VAL A 122 -6.25 -6.30 9.88
N ASN A 123 -6.51 -5.36 8.95
CA ASN A 123 -5.50 -4.40 8.50
C ASN A 123 -4.89 -3.61 9.66
N ARG A 124 -5.71 -3.13 10.59
CA ARG A 124 -5.26 -2.42 11.79
C ARG A 124 -4.39 -3.29 12.68
N GLY A 125 -4.77 -4.54 12.93
CA GLY A 125 -4.00 -5.50 13.73
C GLY A 125 -2.61 -5.73 13.14
N VAL A 126 -2.53 -6.02 11.84
CA VAL A 126 -1.25 -6.19 11.13
C VAL A 126 -0.42 -4.89 11.16
N PHE A 127 -1.02 -3.74 10.85
CA PHE A 127 -0.34 -2.44 10.89
C PHE A 127 0.27 -2.15 12.27
N ARG A 128 -0.51 -2.32 13.35
CA ARG A 128 -0.04 -2.07 14.73
C ARG A 128 1.10 -3.01 15.12
N ARG A 129 1.00 -4.29 14.77
CA ARG A 129 2.09 -5.23 15.03
C ARG A 129 3.38 -4.81 14.35
N LEU A 130 3.32 -4.43 13.07
CA LEU A 130 4.51 -4.02 12.33
C LEU A 130 5.09 -2.72 12.89
N LEU A 131 4.23 -1.77 13.25
CA LEU A 131 4.66 -0.49 13.78
C LEU A 131 5.29 -0.60 15.18
N ARG A 132 4.82 -1.52 16.03
CA ARG A 132 5.40 -1.77 17.37
C ARG A 132 6.85 -2.24 17.33
N ARG A 133 7.30 -2.83 16.22
CA ARG A 133 8.69 -3.26 16.04
C ARG A 133 9.67 -2.13 15.77
N ASP A 134 9.18 -0.97 15.40
CA ASP A 134 9.99 0.23 15.20
C ASP A 134 10.14 0.98 16.53
N GLU A 135 11.32 1.54 16.79
CA GLU A 135 11.62 2.22 18.06
C GLU A 135 11.06 3.65 18.16
N ARG A 136 10.70 4.25 17.01
CA ARG A 136 10.15 5.61 16.96
C ARG A 136 8.80 5.70 17.66
N THR A 137 8.52 6.87 18.23
CA THR A 137 7.22 7.19 18.83
C THR A 137 6.41 8.16 18.00
N GLY A 138 7.07 8.98 17.17
CA GLY A 138 6.45 9.96 16.27
C GLY A 138 6.71 9.64 14.80
N TYR A 139 5.67 9.76 13.98
CA TYR A 139 5.68 9.41 12.57
C TYR A 139 5.07 10.49 11.69
N THR A 140 5.48 10.51 10.44
CA THR A 140 4.88 11.35 9.38
C THR A 140 3.82 10.55 8.63
N LEU A 141 2.62 11.10 8.54
CA LEU A 141 1.54 10.59 7.69
C LEU A 141 1.59 11.31 6.34
N ASP A 142 1.79 10.56 5.27
CA ASP A 142 1.60 11.02 3.90
C ASP A 142 0.23 10.51 3.42
N ILE A 143 -0.62 11.38 2.90
CA ILE A 143 -1.88 10.99 2.25
C ILE A 143 -1.87 11.37 0.78
N ASP A 144 -2.55 10.55 -0.01
CA ASP A 144 -2.74 10.81 -1.43
C ASP A 144 -3.95 10.07 -1.98
N ALA A 145 -4.70 10.72 -2.87
CA ALA A 145 -5.77 10.12 -3.64
C ALA A 145 -5.22 9.61 -4.97
N THR A 146 -5.50 8.36 -5.31
CA THR A 146 -5.00 7.77 -6.56
C THR A 146 -6.15 7.31 -7.44
N GLN A 147 -6.07 7.60 -8.75
CA GLN A 147 -7.05 7.13 -9.72
C GLN A 147 -6.78 5.66 -10.08
N ILE A 148 -7.86 4.88 -10.13
CA ILE A 148 -7.91 3.54 -10.73
C ILE A 148 -8.89 3.61 -11.88
N VAL A 149 -8.41 3.46 -13.11
CA VAL A 149 -9.27 3.39 -14.31
C VAL A 149 -9.93 2.01 -14.34
N ALA A 150 -11.25 1.99 -14.49
CA ALA A 150 -12.02 0.75 -14.52
C ALA A 150 -13.32 0.94 -15.30
N GLU A 151 -13.41 0.30 -16.47
CA GLU A 151 -14.61 0.27 -17.31
C GLU A 151 -15.67 -0.68 -16.73
N LYS A 152 -16.17 -0.36 -15.52
CA LYS A 152 -17.23 -1.14 -14.85
C LYS A 152 -18.55 -0.40 -14.94
N ARG A 153 -19.66 -1.17 -14.97
CA ARG A 153 -20.99 -0.58 -15.07
C ARG A 153 -21.29 0.44 -13.97
N GLU A 154 -20.88 0.14 -12.74
CA GLU A 154 -21.10 0.98 -11.55
C GLU A 154 -20.00 2.01 -11.29
N ALA A 155 -18.92 2.05 -12.10
CA ALA A 155 -17.86 3.03 -11.93
C ALA A 155 -18.30 4.41 -12.44
N HIS A 156 -17.94 5.45 -11.70
CA HIS A 156 -18.21 6.84 -12.04
C HIS A 156 -17.03 7.51 -12.75
N TYR A 157 -17.30 8.55 -13.52
CA TYR A 157 -16.24 9.37 -14.12
C TYR A 157 -15.47 10.13 -13.04
N THR A 158 -14.15 10.05 -13.11
CA THR A 158 -13.24 10.82 -12.25
C THR A 158 -13.10 12.25 -12.78
N TYR A 159 -12.50 13.13 -11.99
CA TYR A 159 -12.19 14.49 -12.44
C TYR A 159 -11.23 14.56 -13.64
N LYS A 160 -10.56 13.44 -13.96
CA LYS A 160 -9.69 13.31 -15.15
C LYS A 160 -10.44 12.85 -16.41
N GLY A 161 -11.76 12.68 -16.33
CA GLY A 161 -12.60 12.29 -17.47
C GLY A 161 -12.61 10.80 -17.82
N GLU A 162 -12.02 9.94 -16.99
CA GLU A 162 -12.01 8.48 -17.15
C GLU A 162 -12.90 7.81 -16.11
N LYS A 163 -13.59 6.74 -16.49
CA LYS A 163 -14.35 5.92 -15.54
C LYS A 163 -13.43 5.19 -14.56
N GLY A 164 -13.81 5.14 -13.30
CA GLY A 164 -13.03 4.41 -12.32
C GLY A 164 -13.35 4.74 -10.87
N TYR A 165 -12.33 4.68 -10.04
CA TYR A 165 -12.39 4.88 -8.60
C TYR A 165 -11.28 5.83 -8.16
N MET A 166 -11.47 6.48 -7.01
CA MET A 166 -10.54 7.45 -6.43
C MET A 166 -10.18 7.07 -4.97
N PRO A 167 -9.56 5.89 -4.73
CA PRO A 167 -9.18 5.52 -3.38
C PRO A 167 -8.19 6.52 -2.77
N MET A 168 -8.39 6.79 -1.46
CA MET A 168 -7.46 7.52 -0.62
C MET A 168 -6.58 6.52 0.12
N VAL A 169 -5.28 6.77 0.16
CA VAL A 169 -4.31 5.95 0.90
C VAL A 169 -3.45 6.84 1.80
N GLY A 170 -3.26 6.41 3.03
CA GLY A 170 -2.39 7.06 4.01
C GLY A 170 -1.23 6.14 4.40
N HIS A 171 -0.01 6.63 4.25
CA HIS A 171 1.22 5.89 4.54
C HIS A 171 1.99 6.51 5.70
N ILE A 172 2.63 5.68 6.50
CA ILE A 172 3.70 6.10 7.41
C ILE A 172 4.98 6.32 6.59
N ALA A 173 5.42 7.56 6.49
CA ALA A 173 6.51 7.97 5.59
C ALA A 173 7.83 7.21 5.86
N GLU A 174 8.16 6.95 7.11
CA GLU A 174 9.40 6.31 7.55
C GLU A 174 9.48 4.83 7.18
N LEU A 175 8.33 4.13 7.20
CA LEU A 175 8.28 2.66 7.04
C LEU A 175 7.59 2.21 5.75
N GLY A 176 6.81 3.08 5.12
CA GLY A 176 5.98 2.76 3.96
C GLY A 176 4.68 2.03 4.30
N LEU A 177 4.41 1.73 5.54
CA LEU A 177 3.21 1.01 5.96
C LEU A 177 1.95 1.81 5.64
N VAL A 178 0.96 1.15 5.07
CA VAL A 178 -0.39 1.71 4.89
C VAL A 178 -1.07 1.77 6.26
N ALA A 179 -1.22 2.98 6.81
CA ALA A 179 -1.94 3.25 8.06
C ALA A 179 -3.46 3.25 7.84
N GLY A 180 -3.89 3.65 6.66
CA GLY A 180 -5.29 3.68 6.29
C GLY A 180 -5.52 3.71 4.80
N HIS A 181 -6.67 3.21 4.38
CA HIS A 181 -7.16 3.32 3.02
C HIS A 181 -8.68 3.49 3.06
N GLU A 182 -9.21 4.17 2.05
CA GLU A 182 -10.64 4.32 1.81
C GLU A 182 -10.88 4.16 0.31
N PHE A 183 -11.60 3.11 -0.08
CA PHE A 183 -12.00 2.94 -1.47
C PHE A 183 -13.16 3.88 -1.76
N ARG A 184 -12.98 4.79 -2.71
CA ARG A 184 -13.92 5.87 -3.03
C ARG A 184 -14.40 5.78 -4.47
N GLU A 185 -15.64 6.21 -4.70
CA GLU A 185 -16.20 6.34 -6.05
C GLU A 185 -15.38 7.32 -6.89
N GLY A 186 -15.39 7.11 -8.22
CA GLY A 186 -14.64 7.93 -9.16
C GLY A 186 -14.99 9.42 -9.13
N ASN A 187 -16.24 9.75 -8.88
CA ASN A 187 -16.74 11.12 -8.75
C ASN A 187 -16.47 11.76 -7.38
N THR A 188 -15.79 11.06 -6.46
CA THR A 188 -15.39 11.65 -5.17
C THR A 188 -14.23 12.60 -5.39
N ALA A 189 -14.41 13.87 -5.02
CA ALA A 189 -13.34 14.86 -5.12
C ALA A 189 -12.13 14.47 -4.25
N PRO A 190 -10.88 14.63 -4.72
CA PRO A 190 -9.67 14.34 -3.93
C PRO A 190 -9.62 15.07 -2.58
N ALA A 191 -10.23 16.25 -2.50
CA ALA A 191 -10.32 17.05 -1.27
C ALA A 191 -11.37 16.57 -0.26
N ALA A 192 -12.26 15.62 -0.65
CA ALA A 192 -13.36 15.21 0.21
C ALA A 192 -12.89 14.41 1.42
N ARG A 193 -13.35 14.79 2.61
CA ARG A 193 -13.19 14.06 3.88
C ARG A 193 -11.72 13.75 4.25
N ASN A 194 -10.77 14.60 3.88
CA ASN A 194 -9.36 14.37 4.15
C ASN A 194 -9.04 14.47 5.64
N LEU A 195 -9.66 15.40 6.36
CA LEU A 195 -9.48 15.53 7.81
C LEU A 195 -9.95 14.28 8.55
N GLU A 196 -11.16 13.80 8.26
CA GLU A 196 -11.73 12.59 8.87
C GLU A 196 -10.88 11.34 8.55
N PHE A 197 -10.33 11.28 7.35
CA PHE A 197 -9.41 10.21 6.95
C PHE A 197 -8.09 10.25 7.73
N MET A 198 -7.46 11.42 7.89
CA MET A 198 -6.25 11.60 8.68
C MET A 198 -6.49 11.22 10.15
N GLN A 199 -7.59 11.68 10.73
CA GLN A 199 -7.99 11.32 12.09
C GLN A 199 -8.27 9.82 12.24
N ALA A 200 -8.85 9.18 11.21
CA ALA A 200 -9.05 7.73 11.20
C ALA A 200 -7.71 6.97 11.14
N CYS A 201 -6.71 7.47 10.42
CA CYS A 201 -5.35 6.90 10.43
C CYS A 201 -4.72 7.03 11.83
N GLU A 202 -4.87 8.18 12.49
CA GLU A 202 -4.34 8.39 13.84
C GLU A 202 -4.97 7.45 14.87
N ARG A 203 -6.29 7.25 14.84
CA ARG A 203 -6.97 6.30 15.73
C ARG A 203 -6.49 4.85 15.59
N LYS A 204 -5.81 4.52 14.48
CA LYS A 204 -5.22 3.20 14.27
C LYS A 204 -3.82 3.04 14.87
N MET A 205 -3.18 4.13 15.31
CA MET A 205 -1.87 4.06 15.93
C MET A 205 -1.90 3.26 17.26
N PRO A 206 -0.83 2.53 17.61
CA PRO A 206 -0.65 2.01 18.97
C PRO A 206 -0.61 3.15 20.01
N LYS A 207 -0.99 2.86 21.26
CA LYS A 207 -1.10 3.88 22.32
C LYS A 207 0.18 4.67 22.56
N GLU A 208 1.33 4.02 22.44
CA GLU A 208 2.67 4.59 22.65
C GLU A 208 3.24 5.33 21.42
N LYS A 209 2.49 5.38 20.32
CA LYS A 209 2.92 5.95 19.04
C LYS A 209 1.89 6.94 18.51
N ARG A 210 2.37 7.99 17.85
CA ARG A 210 1.50 9.04 17.31
C ARG A 210 1.90 9.48 15.91
N ILE A 211 0.96 10.05 15.17
CA ILE A 211 1.26 10.88 14.01
C ILE A 211 1.73 12.23 14.54
N ALA A 212 3.02 12.51 14.37
CA ALA A 212 3.66 13.77 14.78
C ALA A 212 3.69 14.80 13.65
N ALA A 213 3.61 14.34 12.41
CA ALA A 213 3.66 15.20 11.24
C ALA A 213 2.74 14.70 10.11
N VAL A 214 2.32 15.64 9.25
CA VAL A 214 1.45 15.37 8.09
C VAL A 214 2.04 16.01 6.84
N ARG A 215 2.04 15.27 5.73
CA ARG A 215 2.33 15.80 4.40
C ARG A 215 1.24 15.40 3.42
N ALA A 216 0.83 16.35 2.59
CA ALA A 216 -0.20 16.11 1.58
C ALA A 216 -0.05 17.07 0.40
N ASP A 217 -0.70 16.78 -0.71
CA ASP A 217 -0.85 17.70 -1.83
C ASP A 217 -1.87 18.81 -1.55
N SER A 218 -2.15 19.61 -2.57
CA SER A 218 -3.09 20.74 -2.45
C SER A 218 -4.54 20.30 -2.21
N ALA A 219 -4.91 19.05 -2.46
CA ALA A 219 -6.24 18.56 -2.09
C ALA A 219 -6.50 18.59 -0.56
N ALA A 220 -5.44 18.63 0.23
CA ALA A 220 -5.49 18.78 1.69
C ALA A 220 -5.29 20.24 2.18
N TYR A 221 -5.25 21.22 1.29
CA TYR A 221 -5.15 22.63 1.64
C TYR A 221 -6.46 23.14 2.24
N GLN A 222 -6.72 22.80 3.48
CA GLN A 222 -7.99 23.01 4.17
C GLN A 222 -7.77 23.53 5.59
N ALA A 223 -8.48 24.60 5.95
CA ALA A 223 -8.37 25.23 7.28
C ALA A 223 -8.63 24.24 8.43
N GLY A 224 -9.59 23.31 8.27
CA GLY A 224 -9.85 22.28 9.27
C GLY A 224 -8.68 21.36 9.56
N ILE A 225 -7.88 21.02 8.53
CA ILE A 225 -6.67 20.20 8.68
C ILE A 225 -5.58 21.00 9.41
N PHE A 226 -5.39 22.26 9.06
CA PHE A 226 -4.40 23.13 9.68
C PHE A 226 -4.72 23.35 11.16
N ASN A 227 -5.99 23.68 11.48
CA ASN A 227 -6.45 23.83 12.85
C ASN A 227 -6.26 22.54 13.67
N TRP A 228 -6.61 21.38 13.10
CA TRP A 228 -6.39 20.09 13.76
C TRP A 228 -4.90 19.82 14.03
N CYS A 229 -4.01 20.15 13.09
CA CYS A 229 -2.58 20.00 13.30
C CYS A 229 -2.08 20.91 14.44
N GLU A 230 -2.51 22.18 14.46
CA GLU A 230 -2.15 23.14 15.51
C GLU A 230 -2.67 22.70 16.89
N GLU A 231 -3.95 22.33 16.98
CA GLU A 231 -4.60 21.93 18.23
C GLU A 231 -4.00 20.65 18.81
N THR A 232 -3.46 19.77 17.97
CA THR A 232 -2.90 18.48 18.40
C THR A 232 -1.37 18.46 18.37
N GLY A 233 -0.72 19.60 18.16
CA GLY A 233 0.73 19.75 18.16
C GLY A 233 1.43 18.95 17.07
N LYS A 234 0.81 18.87 15.87
CA LYS A 234 1.37 18.21 14.71
C LYS A 234 2.06 19.22 13.79
N VAL A 235 3.18 18.81 13.25
CA VAL A 235 3.86 19.54 12.18
C VAL A 235 3.20 19.21 10.84
N PHE A 236 3.04 20.18 9.96
CA PHE A 236 2.55 19.92 8.62
C PHE A 236 3.38 20.60 7.52
N ALA A 237 3.37 20.01 6.32
CA ALA A 237 3.71 20.66 5.07
C ALA A 237 2.73 20.16 3.99
N ILE A 238 1.90 21.06 3.50
CA ILE A 238 0.79 20.77 2.58
C ILE A 238 0.92 21.68 1.37
N GLY A 239 0.84 21.11 0.16
CA GLY A 239 0.81 21.91 -1.06
C GLY A 239 -0.28 22.97 -0.98
N ALA A 240 0.05 24.22 -1.25
CA ALA A 240 -0.94 25.30 -1.23
C ALA A 240 -1.71 25.33 -2.56
N ASP A 241 -3.02 25.44 -2.47
CA ASP A 241 -3.84 25.75 -3.63
C ASP A 241 -3.57 27.21 -4.07
N GLN A 242 -3.29 27.42 -5.35
CA GLN A 242 -2.94 28.73 -5.89
C GLN A 242 -4.21 29.52 -6.25
N ASP A 243 -5.06 29.76 -5.26
CA ASP A 243 -6.19 30.67 -5.39
C ASP A 243 -5.75 32.14 -5.54
N ALA A 244 -6.67 33.06 -5.70
CA ALA A 244 -6.37 34.47 -5.88
C ALA A 244 -5.62 35.08 -4.66
N ALA A 245 -5.95 34.64 -3.42
CA ALA A 245 -5.31 35.15 -2.22
C ALA A 245 -3.85 34.67 -2.13
N VAL A 246 -3.59 33.40 -2.35
CA VAL A 246 -2.23 32.83 -2.39
C VAL A 246 -1.39 33.47 -3.50
N LYS A 247 -1.96 33.66 -4.71
CA LYS A 247 -1.27 34.34 -5.81
C LYS A 247 -0.90 35.79 -5.48
N ALA A 248 -1.81 36.53 -4.83
CA ALA A 248 -1.55 37.90 -4.41
C ALA A 248 -0.40 37.99 -3.40
N VAL A 249 -0.37 37.08 -2.42
CA VAL A 249 0.69 37.02 -1.40
C VAL A 249 2.04 36.65 -2.04
N ILE A 250 2.05 35.71 -2.99
CA ILE A 250 3.26 35.35 -3.73
C ILE A 250 3.80 36.53 -4.55
N ALA A 251 2.90 37.26 -5.24
CA ALA A 251 3.29 38.44 -6.03
C ALA A 251 3.83 39.60 -5.19
N ALA A 252 3.51 39.64 -3.90
CA ALA A 252 3.99 40.65 -2.97
C ALA A 252 5.36 40.33 -2.36
N ILE A 253 5.94 39.15 -2.63
CA ILE A 253 7.28 38.78 -2.14
C ILE A 253 8.31 39.66 -2.85
N PRO A 254 9.17 40.43 -2.11
CA PRO A 254 10.22 41.25 -2.70
C PRO A 254 11.24 40.43 -3.49
N GLU A 255 11.74 40.95 -4.60
CA GLU A 255 12.77 40.24 -5.39
C GLU A 255 14.04 39.96 -4.57
N SER A 256 14.36 40.79 -3.58
CA SER A 256 15.50 40.60 -2.68
C SER A 256 15.41 39.35 -1.80
N ASP A 257 14.22 38.80 -1.59
CA ASP A 257 13.95 37.70 -0.67
C ASP A 257 14.04 36.32 -1.35
N TRP A 258 14.14 36.33 -2.70
CA TRP A 258 14.34 35.10 -3.47
C TRP A 258 15.80 34.65 -3.41
N LYS A 259 15.99 33.37 -3.03
CA LYS A 259 17.31 32.74 -2.91
C LYS A 259 17.43 31.58 -3.87
N THR A 260 18.58 31.35 -4.45
CA THR A 260 18.80 30.19 -5.33
C THR A 260 18.50 28.87 -4.62
N PHE A 261 17.72 28.01 -5.25
CA PHE A 261 17.34 26.71 -4.76
C PHE A 261 17.11 25.74 -5.92
N ARG A 262 17.97 24.71 -6.03
CA ARG A 262 17.93 23.72 -7.14
C ARG A 262 18.00 24.43 -8.51
N ASP A 263 17.05 24.13 -9.39
CA ASP A 263 16.86 24.68 -10.74
C ASP A 263 15.98 25.94 -10.77
N GLY A 264 15.83 26.62 -9.64
CA GLY A 264 15.01 27.79 -9.48
C GLY A 264 15.38 28.61 -8.25
N GLU A 265 14.40 29.22 -7.66
CA GLU A 265 14.54 30.07 -6.47
C GLU A 265 13.47 29.76 -5.43
N ILE A 266 13.77 30.04 -4.16
CA ILE A 266 12.86 29.85 -3.02
C ILE A 266 12.76 31.13 -2.22
N ALA A 267 11.55 31.43 -1.77
CA ALA A 267 11.28 32.50 -0.80
C ALA A 267 10.19 32.02 0.17
N GLU A 268 9.98 32.77 1.24
CA GLU A 268 8.89 32.50 2.16
C GLU A 268 8.14 33.79 2.54
N THR A 269 6.87 33.63 2.88
CA THR A 269 6.02 34.67 3.40
C THR A 269 5.03 34.07 4.40
N VAL A 270 4.15 34.87 4.95
CA VAL A 270 3.11 34.43 5.89
C VAL A 270 1.76 34.54 5.21
N HIS A 271 0.91 33.54 5.42
CA HIS A 271 -0.46 33.54 4.92
C HIS A 271 -1.46 33.08 5.99
N CYS A 272 -2.70 33.43 5.81
CA CYS A 272 -3.81 33.04 6.67
C CYS A 272 -5.06 32.80 5.82
N MET A 273 -5.70 31.65 5.96
CA MET A 273 -7.02 31.41 5.37
C MET A 273 -8.13 31.92 6.29
N ASN A 274 -9.29 32.31 5.75
CA ASN A 274 -10.40 32.88 6.52
C ASN A 274 -10.87 32.06 7.74
N LYS A 275 -10.60 30.75 7.75
CA LYS A 275 -11.05 29.83 8.81
C LYS A 275 -9.89 29.18 9.57
N THR A 276 -8.65 29.60 9.37
CA THR A 276 -7.52 29.12 10.17
C THR A 276 -7.40 29.91 11.47
N ASN A 277 -7.14 29.21 12.57
CA ASN A 277 -6.95 29.81 13.89
C ASN A 277 -5.63 30.61 14.00
N ARG A 278 -4.65 30.28 13.15
CA ARG A 278 -3.32 30.91 13.09
C ARG A 278 -2.88 31.15 11.67
N ALA A 279 -2.02 32.14 11.49
CA ALA A 279 -1.26 32.30 10.28
C ALA A 279 -0.21 31.19 10.19
N PHE A 280 0.19 30.85 8.98
CA PHE A 280 1.18 29.82 8.69
C PHE A 280 2.21 30.34 7.69
N ARG A 281 3.37 29.72 7.65
CA ARG A 281 4.40 30.00 6.66
C ARG A 281 3.95 29.49 5.29
N LEU A 282 4.09 30.31 4.27
CA LEU A 282 3.94 29.94 2.88
C LEU A 282 5.31 29.94 2.22
N ILE A 283 5.85 28.76 1.96
CA ILE A 283 7.14 28.58 1.33
C ILE A 283 6.91 28.41 -0.16
N VAL A 284 7.53 29.24 -0.96
CA VAL A 284 7.28 29.33 -2.40
C VAL A 284 8.57 29.03 -3.16
N MET A 285 8.50 28.10 -4.09
CA MET A 285 9.53 27.85 -5.08
C MET A 285 9.06 28.40 -6.43
N ARG A 286 9.94 29.12 -7.13
CA ARG A 286 9.70 29.52 -8.51
C ARG A 286 10.74 28.93 -9.44
N ARG A 287 10.33 28.53 -10.63
CA ARG A 287 11.19 28.04 -11.70
C ARG A 287 10.92 28.83 -12.98
N PRO A 288 11.92 29.05 -13.82
CA PRO A 288 11.69 29.60 -15.15
C PRO A 288 10.65 28.73 -15.89
N ARG A 289 9.75 29.38 -16.59
CA ARG A 289 8.82 28.71 -17.49
C ARG A 289 9.46 28.68 -18.88
N ASP A 290 9.38 27.55 -19.57
CA ASP A 290 9.67 27.52 -21.00
C ASP A 290 8.70 28.49 -21.70
N GLN A 291 9.23 29.52 -22.35
CA GLN A 291 8.42 30.55 -22.98
C GLN A 291 7.70 29.95 -24.17
N ASP A 292 6.40 29.81 -24.05
CA ASP A 292 5.51 29.64 -25.21
C ASP A 292 5.31 31.04 -25.85
N LEU A 293 5.61 31.15 -27.12
CA LEU A 293 5.69 32.42 -27.87
C LEU A 293 4.36 33.21 -27.95
N PHE A 294 3.26 32.68 -27.39
CA PHE A 294 1.90 33.23 -27.61
C PHE A 294 1.12 33.51 -26.31
N GLU A 295 1.69 33.37 -25.12
CA GLU A 295 0.97 33.65 -23.88
C GLU A 295 1.63 34.74 -23.02
N GLU A 296 0.87 35.81 -22.70
CA GLU A 296 1.18 36.81 -21.65
C GLU A 296 1.14 36.21 -20.24
N GLN A 297 1.90 35.15 -19.97
CA GLN A 297 1.98 34.54 -18.66
C GLN A 297 3.25 34.99 -17.93
N SER A 298 3.19 34.94 -16.59
CA SER A 298 4.38 35.14 -15.75
C SER A 298 5.55 34.29 -16.23
N PRO A 299 6.79 34.84 -16.32
CA PRO A 299 7.97 34.08 -16.68
C PRO A 299 8.31 32.97 -15.70
N TRP A 300 7.60 32.91 -14.58
CA TRP A 300 7.79 31.97 -13.51
C TRP A 300 6.64 31.00 -13.34
N ARG A 301 6.97 29.74 -13.06
CA ARG A 301 6.06 28.73 -12.54
C ARG A 301 6.27 28.62 -11.04
N TYR A 302 5.19 28.82 -10.27
CA TYR A 302 5.25 28.78 -8.80
C TYR A 302 4.76 27.45 -8.26
N HIS A 303 5.39 27.00 -7.18
CA HIS A 303 4.93 25.90 -6.33
C HIS A 303 5.00 26.36 -4.88
N ALA A 304 3.87 26.35 -4.18
CA ALA A 304 3.78 26.86 -2.82
C ALA A 304 3.40 25.73 -1.85
N VAL A 305 3.96 25.78 -0.64
CA VAL A 305 3.74 24.82 0.45
C VAL A 305 3.45 25.59 1.72
N ALA A 306 2.29 25.30 2.32
CA ALA A 306 1.92 25.80 3.64
C ALA A 306 2.53 24.92 4.74
N SER A 307 3.10 25.52 5.78
CA SER A 307 3.76 24.78 6.86
C SER A 307 3.75 25.56 8.17
N ASN A 308 3.78 24.82 9.28
CA ASN A 308 4.03 25.34 10.63
C ASN A 308 5.38 24.86 11.20
N ARG A 309 6.35 24.54 10.35
CA ARG A 309 7.71 24.11 10.76
C ARG A 309 8.58 25.32 11.05
N ASP A 310 8.34 26.00 12.18
CA ASP A 310 9.01 27.26 12.50
C ASP A 310 10.49 27.11 12.91
N ASN A 311 10.91 25.89 13.31
CA ASN A 311 12.29 25.60 13.71
C ASN A 311 13.22 25.25 12.53
N GLU A 312 12.71 25.24 11.29
CA GLU A 312 13.44 24.85 10.09
C GLU A 312 13.38 25.99 9.05
N ASP A 313 14.43 26.17 8.27
CA ASP A 313 14.40 27.13 7.18
C ASP A 313 13.50 26.70 6.01
N ALA A 314 13.22 27.62 5.09
CA ALA A 314 12.38 27.36 3.91
C ALA A 314 12.93 26.20 3.07
N THR A 315 14.23 26.13 2.89
CA THR A 315 14.93 25.10 2.11
C THR A 315 14.75 23.71 2.72
N ALA A 316 15.01 23.57 4.01
CA ALA A 316 14.88 22.32 4.74
C ALA A 316 13.41 21.84 4.74
N THR A 317 12.48 22.76 4.91
CA THR A 317 11.03 22.44 4.87
C THR A 317 10.58 22.01 3.48
N MET A 318 10.99 22.71 2.42
CA MET A 318 10.67 22.34 1.03
C MET A 318 11.32 21.00 0.65
N GLN A 319 12.53 20.72 1.08
CA GLN A 319 13.21 19.44 0.88
C GLN A 319 12.46 18.30 1.59
N TRP A 320 12.03 18.54 2.83
CA TRP A 320 11.26 17.54 3.57
C TRP A 320 9.90 17.27 2.93
N TYR A 321 9.20 18.31 2.47
CA TYR A 321 7.97 18.17 1.70
C TYR A 321 8.19 17.37 0.40
N SER A 322 9.25 17.72 -0.35
CA SER A 322 9.58 17.08 -1.63
C SER A 322 9.83 15.56 -1.51
N LYS A 323 10.34 15.09 -0.36
CA LYS A 323 10.50 13.65 -0.08
C LYS A 323 9.18 12.88 -0.13
N ARG A 324 8.03 13.57 0.00
CA ARG A 324 6.70 12.98 -0.20
C ARG A 324 6.53 12.48 -1.64
N GLY A 325 6.90 13.27 -2.65
CA GLY A 325 6.82 12.87 -4.06
C GLY A 325 7.54 11.55 -4.30
N ASP A 326 8.82 11.48 -4.00
CA ASP A 326 9.62 10.27 -4.21
C ASP A 326 9.13 9.07 -3.37
N ALA A 327 8.75 9.29 -2.12
CA ALA A 327 8.37 8.21 -1.21
C ALA A 327 6.93 7.75 -1.41
N SER A 328 5.95 8.67 -1.44
CA SER A 328 4.53 8.33 -1.51
C SER A 328 4.14 7.84 -2.90
N GLU A 329 4.60 8.52 -3.97
CA GLU A 329 4.33 8.10 -5.34
C GLU A 329 4.88 6.70 -5.63
N ASN A 330 6.10 6.40 -5.21
CA ASN A 330 6.70 5.08 -5.38
C ASN A 330 5.96 3.98 -4.60
N ARG A 331 5.43 4.29 -3.41
CA ARG A 331 4.65 3.34 -2.60
C ARG A 331 3.27 3.08 -3.17
N ILE A 332 2.58 4.14 -3.59
CA ILE A 332 1.30 4.01 -4.29
C ILE A 332 1.49 3.27 -5.61
N LYS A 333 2.56 3.56 -6.34
CA LYS A 333 2.93 2.84 -7.56
C LYS A 333 3.19 1.36 -7.26
N GLU A 334 3.90 1.03 -6.18
CA GLU A 334 4.13 -0.36 -5.78
C GLU A 334 2.82 -1.05 -5.37
N LEU A 335 1.94 -0.38 -4.62
CA LEU A 335 0.61 -0.91 -4.29
C LEU A 335 -0.22 -1.15 -5.56
N LYS A 336 -0.26 -0.20 -6.49
CA LYS A 336 -1.02 -0.30 -7.74
C LYS A 336 -0.43 -1.35 -8.68
N ILE A 337 0.80 -1.14 -9.12
CA ILE A 337 1.43 -1.96 -10.16
C ILE A 337 2.02 -3.24 -9.56
N GLY A 338 2.67 -3.12 -8.40
CA GLY A 338 3.30 -4.24 -7.72
C GLY A 338 2.31 -5.27 -7.21
N PHE A 339 1.19 -4.85 -6.68
CA PHE A 339 0.16 -5.73 -6.11
C PHE A 339 -1.16 -5.73 -6.89
N GLY A 340 -1.19 -5.20 -8.11
CA GLY A 340 -2.34 -5.26 -9.00
C GLY A 340 -3.54 -4.42 -8.57
N MET A 341 -3.34 -3.41 -7.70
CA MET A 341 -4.42 -2.54 -7.24
C MET A 341 -4.78 -1.44 -8.24
N ASP A 342 -4.19 -1.45 -9.43
CA ASP A 342 -4.62 -0.69 -10.60
C ASP A 342 -5.73 -1.41 -11.40
N THR A 343 -6.03 -2.66 -11.06
CA THR A 343 -7.05 -3.48 -11.71
C THR A 343 -8.10 -3.92 -10.70
N MET A 344 -9.36 -3.53 -10.92
CA MET A 344 -10.47 -3.96 -10.08
C MET A 344 -11.23 -5.12 -10.74
N PRO A 345 -11.13 -6.35 -10.19
CA PRO A 345 -11.65 -7.54 -10.87
C PRO A 345 -13.17 -7.69 -10.80
N CYS A 346 -13.82 -7.09 -9.79
CA CYS A 346 -15.25 -7.27 -9.56
C CYS A 346 -16.11 -6.28 -10.35
N GLY A 347 -17.38 -6.66 -10.58
CA GLY A 347 -18.35 -5.81 -11.28
C GLY A 347 -18.95 -4.71 -10.41
N THR A 348 -18.92 -4.84 -9.08
CA THR A 348 -19.58 -3.94 -8.13
C THR A 348 -18.58 -3.19 -7.27
N PHE A 349 -18.91 -1.96 -6.88
CA PHE A 349 -18.10 -1.13 -6.00
C PHE A 349 -17.80 -1.81 -4.65
N PRO A 350 -18.79 -2.37 -3.91
CA PRO A 350 -18.52 -2.96 -2.60
C PRO A 350 -17.54 -4.14 -2.64
N ALA A 351 -17.66 -5.01 -3.66
CA ALA A 351 -16.74 -6.13 -3.84
C ALA A 351 -15.31 -5.66 -4.16
N ASN A 352 -15.16 -4.61 -4.98
CA ASN A 352 -13.87 -4.00 -5.26
C ASN A 352 -13.28 -3.31 -4.02
N ALA A 353 -14.10 -2.73 -3.14
CA ALA A 353 -13.64 -2.18 -1.87
C ALA A 353 -13.02 -3.25 -0.95
N VAL A 354 -13.63 -4.45 -0.90
CA VAL A 354 -13.08 -5.60 -0.17
C VAL A 354 -11.77 -6.06 -0.82
N PHE A 355 -11.74 -6.22 -2.14
CA PHE A 355 -10.53 -6.62 -2.87
C PHE A 355 -9.39 -5.63 -2.68
N PHE A 356 -9.64 -4.33 -2.77
CA PHE A 356 -8.65 -3.28 -2.51
C PHE A 356 -8.12 -3.33 -1.07
N SER A 357 -9.00 -3.60 -0.10
CA SER A 357 -8.60 -3.76 1.30
C SER A 357 -7.70 -4.97 1.52
N ILE A 358 -7.93 -6.09 0.78
CA ILE A 358 -7.02 -7.25 0.78
C ILE A 358 -5.69 -6.89 0.11
N GLY A 359 -5.70 -6.08 -0.94
CA GLY A 359 -4.47 -5.58 -1.57
C GLY A 359 -3.62 -4.74 -0.61
N ALA A 360 -4.24 -3.83 0.14
CA ALA A 360 -3.56 -3.05 1.17
C ALA A 360 -3.00 -3.93 2.30
N LEU A 361 -3.75 -4.96 2.71
CA LEU A 361 -3.28 -5.98 3.66
C LEU A 361 -2.04 -6.71 3.11
N THR A 362 -2.11 -7.19 1.87
CA THR A 362 -1.02 -7.90 1.21
C THR A 362 0.25 -7.05 1.14
N TYR A 363 0.10 -5.77 0.82
CA TYR A 363 1.20 -4.82 0.79
C TYR A 363 1.87 -4.68 2.17
N ASN A 364 1.11 -4.47 3.23
CA ASN A 364 1.65 -4.40 4.59
C ASN A 364 2.30 -5.72 5.03
N LEU A 365 1.70 -6.86 4.71
CA LEU A 365 2.26 -8.18 4.99
C LEU A 365 3.60 -8.39 4.27
N TYR A 366 3.69 -7.96 3.00
CA TYR A 366 4.94 -7.99 2.25
C TYR A 366 6.01 -7.09 2.88
N LEU A 367 5.68 -5.88 3.30
CA LEU A 367 6.63 -5.01 4.00
C LEU A 367 7.13 -5.64 5.30
N GLY A 368 6.24 -6.29 6.05
CA GLY A 368 6.61 -7.03 7.25
C GLY A 368 7.51 -8.23 6.96
N PHE A 369 7.23 -8.99 5.91
CA PHE A 369 8.08 -10.09 5.41
C PHE A 369 9.46 -9.56 5.01
N ARG A 370 9.50 -8.49 4.22
CA ARG A 370 10.74 -7.87 3.76
C ARG A 370 11.61 -7.40 4.91
N SER A 371 11.05 -6.69 5.88
CA SER A 371 11.80 -6.15 7.01
C SER A 371 12.13 -7.18 8.09
N GLY A 372 11.25 -8.18 8.30
CA GLY A 372 11.40 -9.14 9.39
C GLY A 372 12.05 -10.46 8.99
N ALA A 373 11.79 -10.96 7.78
CA ALA A 373 12.19 -12.31 7.38
C ALA A 373 13.27 -12.32 6.28
N LEU A 374 13.27 -11.39 5.32
CA LEU A 374 14.26 -11.42 4.24
C LEU A 374 15.68 -11.08 4.68
N GLY A 375 15.86 -10.16 5.64
CA GLY A 375 17.16 -9.77 6.17
C GLY A 375 17.92 -8.76 5.30
N SER A 376 19.22 -8.61 5.55
CA SER A 376 20.07 -7.63 4.89
C SER A 376 20.15 -7.83 3.37
N GLY A 377 20.21 -6.72 2.64
CA GLY A 377 20.27 -6.71 1.17
C GLY A 377 18.91 -6.70 0.47
N TRP A 378 17.81 -6.81 1.23
CA TRP A 378 16.44 -6.78 0.68
C TRP A 378 15.63 -5.54 1.09
N GLU A 379 16.18 -4.65 1.93
CA GLU A 379 15.46 -3.55 2.58
C GLU A 379 14.78 -2.61 1.58
N ARG A 380 15.41 -2.41 0.41
CA ARG A 380 14.90 -1.54 -0.66
C ARG A 380 14.25 -2.30 -1.82
N SER A 381 14.16 -3.64 -1.71
CA SER A 381 13.64 -4.46 -2.80
C SER A 381 12.14 -4.26 -2.94
N GLN A 382 11.72 -3.86 -4.12
CA GLN A 382 10.31 -3.90 -4.52
C GLN A 382 9.85 -5.34 -4.70
N VAL A 383 8.55 -5.57 -4.64
CA VAL A 383 7.95 -6.91 -4.79
C VAL A 383 8.34 -7.59 -6.12
N GLN A 384 8.49 -6.82 -7.19
CA GLN A 384 8.97 -7.33 -8.50
C GLN A 384 10.34 -7.99 -8.37
N THR A 385 11.28 -7.36 -7.66
CA THR A 385 12.61 -7.90 -7.41
C THR A 385 12.55 -9.17 -6.55
N VAL A 386 11.70 -9.17 -5.52
CA VAL A 386 11.53 -10.35 -4.65
C VAL A 386 10.88 -11.50 -5.42
N ARG A 387 9.91 -11.23 -6.29
CA ARG A 387 9.35 -12.24 -7.19
C ARG A 387 10.42 -12.88 -8.05
N TRP A 388 11.17 -12.07 -8.77
CA TRP A 388 12.19 -12.55 -9.69
C TRP A 388 13.30 -13.33 -9.00
N ARG A 389 13.79 -12.84 -7.87
CA ARG A 389 14.97 -13.39 -7.20
C ARG A 389 14.66 -14.48 -6.16
N LEU A 390 13.42 -14.55 -5.66
CA LEU A 390 13.04 -15.45 -4.57
C LEU A 390 11.75 -16.22 -4.85
N PHE A 391 10.62 -15.53 -5.11
CA PHE A 391 9.33 -16.22 -5.21
C PHE A 391 9.27 -17.18 -6.38
N GLN A 392 9.89 -16.84 -7.50
CA GLN A 392 9.96 -17.66 -8.73
C GLN A 392 11.10 -18.70 -8.70
N THR A 393 11.51 -19.14 -7.53
CA THR A 393 12.44 -20.28 -7.40
C THR A 393 11.71 -21.57 -7.74
N ALA A 394 12.24 -22.32 -8.69
CA ALA A 394 11.72 -23.64 -9.04
C ALA A 394 12.17 -24.70 -8.03
N GLY A 395 11.31 -25.67 -7.77
CA GLY A 395 11.64 -26.78 -6.89
C GLY A 395 10.72 -27.98 -7.06
N LYS A 396 11.15 -29.08 -6.49
CA LYS A 396 10.43 -30.36 -6.47
C LYS A 396 9.92 -30.62 -5.05
N VAL A 397 8.63 -30.90 -4.93
CA VAL A 397 7.99 -31.26 -3.66
C VAL A 397 7.88 -32.78 -3.57
N VAL A 398 8.43 -33.36 -2.52
CA VAL A 398 8.42 -34.81 -2.28
C VAL A 398 7.77 -35.10 -0.95
N ARG A 399 6.85 -36.06 -0.90
CA ARG A 399 6.28 -36.58 0.34
C ARG A 399 6.94 -37.92 0.68
N HIS A 400 7.53 -37.99 1.86
CA HIS A 400 8.14 -39.22 2.39
C HIS A 400 7.95 -39.29 3.90
N GLY A 401 7.55 -40.44 4.43
CA GLY A 401 7.43 -40.65 5.87
C GLY A 401 6.51 -39.63 6.58
N ARG A 402 5.39 -39.26 5.99
CA ARG A 402 4.45 -38.22 6.46
C ARG A 402 5.04 -36.79 6.50
N GLN A 403 6.22 -36.59 5.93
CA GLN A 403 6.86 -35.28 5.83
C GLN A 403 6.84 -34.76 4.39
N VAL A 404 6.82 -33.45 4.26
CA VAL A 404 6.93 -32.75 2.96
C VAL A 404 8.33 -32.18 2.86
N PHE A 405 9.03 -32.56 1.80
CA PHE A 405 10.37 -32.07 1.48
C PHE A 405 10.30 -31.16 0.26
N LEU A 406 10.85 -29.96 0.38
CA LEU A 406 11.09 -29.08 -0.73
C LEU A 406 12.55 -29.22 -1.17
N LYS A 407 12.78 -29.68 -2.41
CA LYS A 407 14.10 -29.76 -3.04
C LYS A 407 14.25 -28.58 -4.01
N ILE A 408 15.24 -27.74 -3.76
CA ILE A 408 15.61 -26.56 -4.55
C ILE A 408 17.09 -26.64 -4.94
N SER A 409 17.55 -25.73 -5.79
CA SER A 409 18.98 -25.64 -6.12
C SER A 409 19.82 -25.37 -4.87
N ALA A 410 21.03 -25.93 -4.81
CA ALA A 410 21.95 -25.71 -3.69
C ALA A 410 22.25 -24.23 -3.44
N ALA A 411 22.32 -23.42 -4.51
CA ALA A 411 22.55 -21.98 -4.42
C ALA A 411 21.46 -21.19 -3.64
N MET A 412 20.24 -21.76 -3.56
CA MET A 412 19.14 -21.13 -2.84
C MET A 412 18.97 -21.65 -1.41
N LEU A 413 19.61 -22.76 -1.06
CA LEU A 413 19.36 -23.45 0.21
C LEU A 413 19.65 -22.57 1.43
N ASP A 414 20.79 -21.88 1.45
CA ASP A 414 21.17 -21.01 2.57
C ASP A 414 20.21 -19.83 2.75
N ILE A 415 19.77 -19.25 1.63
CA ILE A 415 18.80 -18.14 1.66
C ILE A 415 17.48 -18.62 2.26
N PHE A 416 16.96 -19.76 1.79
CA PHE A 416 15.72 -20.36 2.29
C PHE A 416 15.83 -20.72 3.78
N THR A 417 16.92 -21.35 4.18
CA THR A 417 17.18 -21.72 5.58
C THR A 417 17.20 -20.49 6.48
N ALA A 418 17.95 -19.47 6.11
CA ALA A 418 18.04 -18.24 6.90
C ALA A 418 16.70 -17.52 7.04
N ILE A 419 15.87 -17.49 5.99
CA ILE A 419 14.52 -16.90 6.06
C ILE A 419 13.63 -17.72 7.00
N ARG A 420 13.66 -19.04 6.92
CA ARG A 420 12.89 -19.94 7.80
C ARG A 420 13.27 -19.79 9.27
N GLU A 421 14.56 -19.68 9.57
CA GLU A 421 15.05 -19.42 10.93
C GLU A 421 14.52 -18.09 11.50
N ARG A 422 14.47 -17.03 10.65
CA ARG A 422 13.87 -15.76 11.04
C ARG A 422 12.37 -15.87 11.26
N CYS A 423 11.64 -16.59 10.41
CA CYS A 423 10.22 -16.86 10.61
C CYS A 423 9.97 -17.62 11.91
N ALA A 424 10.78 -18.64 12.23
CA ALA A 424 10.68 -19.39 13.48
C ALA A 424 10.94 -18.50 14.72
N ARG A 425 11.86 -17.53 14.61
CA ARG A 425 12.09 -16.54 15.67
C ARG A 425 10.88 -15.61 15.83
N ILE A 426 10.34 -15.09 14.73
CA ILE A 426 9.13 -14.23 14.73
C ILE A 426 7.95 -14.95 15.40
N MET A 427 7.79 -16.24 15.13
CA MET A 427 6.73 -17.07 15.74
C MET A 427 6.89 -17.19 17.26
N ARG A 428 8.12 -17.33 17.76
CA ARG A 428 8.39 -17.36 19.21
C ARG A 428 8.12 -16.03 19.91
N GLU A 429 8.24 -14.91 19.20
CA GLU A 429 7.92 -13.57 19.73
C GLU A 429 6.40 -13.29 19.84
N GLY A 430 5.57 -14.22 19.43
CA GLY A 430 4.11 -14.16 19.45
C GLY A 430 3.46 -13.68 18.15
N GLY A 431 2.28 -14.20 17.84
CA GLY A 431 1.46 -13.85 16.67
C GLY A 431 0.81 -12.45 16.73
N VAL A 432 -0.01 -12.11 15.76
CA VAL A 432 -0.88 -10.91 15.81
C VAL A 432 -2.04 -11.21 16.76
N VAL A 433 -2.06 -10.55 17.91
CA VAL A 433 -3.13 -10.75 18.91
C VAL A 433 -4.32 -9.87 18.51
N PRO A 434 -5.57 -10.40 18.47
CA PRO A 434 -6.78 -9.58 18.35
C PRO A 434 -6.84 -8.58 19.53
N GLU A 435 -7.22 -7.34 19.25
CA GLU A 435 -7.46 -6.40 20.33
C GLU A 435 -8.83 -6.69 20.93
N THR A 436 -8.88 -7.11 22.18
CA THR A 436 -10.11 -7.04 22.97
C THR A 436 -10.54 -5.60 23.04
N SER A 437 -11.76 -5.33 22.58
CA SER A 437 -12.48 -4.04 22.55
C SER A 437 -12.47 -3.31 23.89
#